data_f28896f9dab0c793c9a9237c9aea2501
#
_entry.id   f28896f9dab0c793c9a9237c9aea2501
#
_cell.length_a   1.000
_cell.length_b   1.000
_cell.length_c   1.000
_cell.angle_alpha   90.00
_cell.angle_beta   90.00
_cell.angle_gamma   90.00
#
_symmetry.space_group_name_H-M   'P 1'
#
loop_
_entity.id
_entity.type
_entity.pdbx_description
1 polymer ?
#
loop_
_entity_poly.entity_id
_entity_poly.type
_entity_poly.pdbx_seq_one_letter_code
_entity_poly.pdbx_strand_id
1 'polypeptide(L)'
;MCNMKCDYCFYCDETQKRIQESYGFMSEQTLKNVIRKTMLRAEGAVSYAFQGGEPTLRGIDFFEKVVEFEKQYNKHGIRVNNALQTNGYLINEAWCEFFQKNHFLIGLSVDGTKEIHDSYRHTKDGKPTFDRIRHAAELMSHYGVEYNILTVVNQKVASNITEIYEFYKKQGWNYQQYIACLDPLEEAHGENEYALKPEQYGKFLIELFNLWYADWKLGKQPYIRQFENYIGILLGYLPEACDQRGTCGVQNVVEADGSVYPCDFYMLDDYKLGNFNENRLDEIDTKRTEIGFVERSLLLDEECKTCEYFHICHGGCQRNRDLNELTGKYQNYFCESYKMFFAACLPRM
;
A
#
# COMPACT_ATOMS: atom_id res chain seq x y z
N MET A 1 -4.28 -7.39 14.39
CA MET A 1 -4.53 -6.50 15.56
C MET A 1 -3.83 -5.16 15.34
N CYS A 2 -4.42 -4.04 15.81
CA CYS A 2 -3.85 -2.68 15.74
C CYS A 2 -4.03 -1.98 17.08
N ASN A 3 -3.13 -1.04 17.43
CA ASN A 3 -3.23 -0.16 18.60
C ASN A 3 -3.96 1.15 18.30
N MET A 4 -4.25 1.43 17.04
CA MET A 4 -5.02 2.57 16.56
C MET A 4 -6.38 2.13 15.98
N LYS A 5 -7.27 3.11 15.76
CA LYS A 5 -8.54 2.96 15.06
C LYS A 5 -8.67 4.12 14.05
N CYS A 6 -8.29 3.88 12.80
CA CYS A 6 -8.47 4.84 11.72
C CYS A 6 -9.85 4.64 11.08
N ASP A 7 -10.60 5.72 10.82
CA ASP A 7 -11.99 5.63 10.37
C ASP A 7 -12.14 4.99 8.99
N TYR A 8 -11.16 5.16 8.11
CA TYR A 8 -11.11 4.60 6.75
C TYR A 8 -10.30 3.30 6.64
N CYS A 9 -10.03 2.59 7.74
CA CYS A 9 -9.14 1.43 7.72
C CYS A 9 -9.76 0.25 6.98
N PHE A 10 -9.32 -0.03 5.76
CA PHE A 10 -9.82 -1.14 4.95
C PHE A 10 -9.59 -2.52 5.60
N TYR A 11 -8.52 -2.69 6.40
CA TYR A 11 -8.32 -3.93 7.16
C TYR A 11 -9.42 -4.17 8.19
N CYS A 12 -9.96 -3.11 8.80
CA CYS A 12 -11.09 -3.26 9.74
C CYS A 12 -12.36 -3.69 8.99
N ASP A 13 -12.63 -3.12 7.83
CA ASP A 13 -13.76 -3.50 6.98
C ASP A 13 -13.66 -4.96 6.53
N GLU A 14 -12.55 -5.34 5.93
CA GLU A 14 -12.36 -6.70 5.41
C GLU A 14 -12.39 -7.76 6.51
N THR A 15 -11.76 -7.48 7.68
CA THR A 15 -11.77 -8.45 8.77
C THR A 15 -13.17 -8.70 9.34
N GLN A 16 -14.05 -7.71 9.34
CA GLN A 16 -15.44 -7.87 9.77
C GLN A 16 -16.30 -8.70 8.80
N LYS A 17 -15.88 -8.82 7.55
CA LYS A 17 -16.54 -9.58 6.48
C LYS A 17 -16.07 -11.04 6.38
N ARG A 18 -15.16 -11.48 7.25
CA ARG A 18 -14.64 -12.84 7.31
C ARG A 18 -15.32 -13.67 8.41
N ILE A 19 -15.35 -14.97 8.24
CA ILE A 19 -15.81 -15.91 9.27
C ILE A 19 -14.94 -15.78 10.53
N GLN A 20 -13.61 -15.65 10.33
CA GLN A 20 -12.64 -15.42 11.40
C GLN A 20 -12.07 -13.99 11.30
N GLU A 21 -12.53 -13.09 12.14
CA GLU A 21 -12.10 -11.68 12.11
C GLU A 21 -10.61 -11.48 12.42
N SER A 22 -10.04 -12.29 13.30
CA SER A 22 -8.62 -12.15 13.69
C SER A 22 -7.99 -13.50 14.00
N TYR A 23 -6.81 -13.72 13.44
CA TYR A 23 -5.95 -14.87 13.72
C TYR A 23 -4.90 -14.59 14.80
N GLY A 24 -4.99 -13.45 15.47
CA GLY A 24 -4.04 -13.06 16.51
C GLY A 24 -2.67 -12.67 15.98
N PHE A 25 -1.61 -13.16 16.59
CA PHE A 25 -0.23 -12.95 16.20
C PHE A 25 0.35 -14.17 15.51
N MET A 26 1.11 -13.96 14.44
CA MET A 26 1.82 -15.03 13.75
C MET A 26 2.79 -15.74 14.72
N SER A 27 2.73 -17.07 14.76
CA SER A 27 3.66 -17.87 15.53
C SER A 27 5.03 -17.93 14.86
N GLU A 28 6.08 -18.20 15.65
CA GLU A 28 7.42 -18.42 15.12
C GLU A 28 7.46 -19.62 14.14
N GLN A 29 6.68 -20.67 14.40
CA GLN A 29 6.59 -21.82 13.50
C GLN A 29 5.95 -21.45 12.16
N THR A 30 4.89 -20.64 12.16
CA THR A 30 4.26 -20.15 10.93
C THR A 30 5.23 -19.27 10.13
N LEU A 31 5.89 -18.30 10.80
CA LEU A 31 6.92 -17.46 10.19
C LEU A 31 8.01 -18.31 9.52
N LYS A 32 8.53 -19.32 10.23
CA LYS A 32 9.53 -20.25 9.72
C LYS A 32 9.05 -20.97 8.47
N ASN A 33 7.81 -21.45 8.44
CA ASN A 33 7.23 -22.13 7.28
C ASN A 33 7.09 -21.20 6.08
N VAL A 34 6.64 -19.97 6.30
CA VAL A 34 6.53 -18.93 5.26
C VAL A 34 7.90 -18.66 4.64
N ILE A 35 8.88 -18.25 5.45
CA ILE A 35 10.22 -17.90 4.95
C ILE A 35 10.88 -19.08 4.26
N ARG A 36 10.83 -20.28 4.87
CA ARG A 36 11.42 -21.49 4.28
C ARG A 36 10.82 -21.83 2.91
N LYS A 37 9.48 -21.80 2.78
CA LYS A 37 8.81 -22.20 1.53
C LYS A 37 9.02 -21.17 0.42
N THR A 38 8.97 -19.90 0.73
CA THR A 38 9.16 -18.81 -0.24
C THR A 38 10.62 -18.72 -0.68
N MET A 39 11.57 -18.82 0.26
CA MET A 39 13.00 -18.74 -0.02
C MET A 39 13.50 -19.90 -0.91
N LEU A 40 12.94 -21.11 -0.75
CA LEU A 40 13.30 -22.27 -1.57
C LEU A 40 12.95 -22.12 -3.06
N ARG A 41 12.03 -21.23 -3.40
CA ARG A 41 11.58 -20.97 -4.78
C ARG A 41 12.01 -19.62 -5.34
N ALA A 42 12.57 -18.76 -4.50
CA ALA A 42 12.98 -17.44 -4.92
C ALA A 42 14.21 -17.50 -5.84
N GLU A 43 14.15 -16.74 -6.95
CA GLU A 43 15.24 -16.58 -7.89
C GLU A 43 15.65 -15.10 -7.92
N GLY A 44 16.97 -14.83 -7.81
CA GLY A 44 17.55 -13.50 -7.85
C GLY A 44 17.25 -12.65 -6.61
N ALA A 45 15.99 -12.48 -6.25
CA ALA A 45 15.58 -11.69 -5.07
C ALA A 45 14.26 -12.18 -4.48
N VAL A 46 14.06 -11.92 -3.18
CA VAL A 46 12.79 -12.04 -2.49
C VAL A 46 12.52 -10.76 -1.70
N SER A 47 11.25 -10.34 -1.65
CA SER A 47 10.83 -9.18 -0.86
C SER A 47 9.76 -9.60 0.14
N TYR A 48 9.95 -9.24 1.40
CA TYR A 48 8.98 -9.38 2.46
C TYR A 48 8.48 -8.01 2.89
N ALA A 49 7.17 -7.80 2.84
CA ALA A 49 6.53 -6.59 3.31
C ALA A 49 5.62 -6.93 4.51
N PHE A 50 5.96 -6.41 5.66
CA PHE A 50 5.20 -6.60 6.90
C PHE A 50 4.19 -5.48 7.04
N GLN A 51 2.91 -5.83 7.04
CA GLN A 51 1.80 -4.89 7.14
C GLN A 51 0.58 -5.54 7.79
N GLY A 52 -0.56 -4.85 7.80
CA GLY A 52 -1.81 -5.34 8.35
C GLY A 52 -1.90 -5.14 9.86
N GLY A 53 -2.98 -4.54 10.36
CA GLY A 53 -3.04 -4.05 11.71
C GLY A 53 -1.83 -3.15 12.03
N GLU A 54 -1.08 -3.47 13.08
CA GLU A 54 0.20 -2.80 13.39
C GLU A 54 1.30 -3.83 13.64
N PRO A 55 2.26 -4.00 12.72
CA PRO A 55 3.31 -5.02 12.82
C PRO A 55 4.21 -4.87 14.06
N THR A 56 4.48 -3.63 14.48
CA THR A 56 5.36 -3.37 15.63
C THR A 56 4.82 -3.91 16.96
N LEU A 57 3.52 -4.20 17.03
CA LEU A 57 2.93 -4.90 18.18
C LEU A 57 3.51 -6.30 18.41
N ARG A 58 4.11 -6.89 17.37
CA ARG A 58 4.75 -8.20 17.47
C ARG A 58 6.08 -8.17 18.22
N GLY A 59 6.65 -6.98 18.42
CA GLY A 59 7.93 -6.77 19.10
C GLY A 59 9.15 -7.07 18.25
N ILE A 60 10.30 -6.51 18.64
CA ILE A 60 11.59 -6.64 17.92
C ILE A 60 12.03 -8.09 17.85
N ASP A 61 11.86 -8.88 18.91
CA ASP A 61 12.29 -10.29 18.98
C ASP A 61 11.71 -11.12 17.82
N PHE A 62 10.47 -10.84 17.40
CA PHE A 62 9.88 -11.50 16.24
C PHE A 62 10.61 -11.14 14.94
N PHE A 63 10.99 -9.89 14.76
CA PHE A 63 11.70 -9.44 13.57
C PHE A 63 13.18 -9.88 13.57
N GLU A 64 13.78 -10.09 14.73
CA GLU A 64 15.07 -10.78 14.84
C GLU A 64 14.96 -12.22 14.32
N LYS A 65 13.84 -12.91 14.61
CA LYS A 65 13.57 -14.25 14.05
C LYS A 65 13.32 -14.21 12.54
N VAL A 66 12.70 -13.16 12.00
CA VAL A 66 12.62 -12.96 10.54
C VAL A 66 14.01 -13.01 9.93
N VAL A 67 14.90 -12.15 10.39
CA VAL A 67 16.29 -12.05 9.88
C VAL A 67 17.08 -13.35 10.10
N GLU A 68 16.87 -14.02 11.24
CA GLU A 68 17.49 -15.33 11.52
C GLU A 68 17.06 -16.39 10.49
N PHE A 69 15.75 -16.52 10.23
CA PHE A 69 15.24 -17.51 9.28
C PHE A 69 15.60 -17.16 7.84
N GLU A 70 15.61 -15.89 7.46
CA GLU A 70 16.12 -15.47 6.16
C GLU A 70 17.56 -15.95 5.94
N LYS A 71 18.46 -15.69 6.88
CA LYS A 71 19.85 -16.14 6.83
C LYS A 71 19.94 -17.68 6.80
N GLN A 72 19.11 -18.36 7.61
CA GLN A 72 19.11 -19.82 7.69
C GLN A 72 18.69 -20.48 6.37
N TYR A 73 17.68 -19.94 5.68
CA TYR A 73 17.08 -20.55 4.49
C TYR A 73 17.57 -19.97 3.17
N ASN A 74 18.30 -18.87 3.16
CA ASN A 74 18.92 -18.28 1.97
C ASN A 74 20.18 -19.07 1.55
N LYS A 75 19.97 -20.28 1.02
CA LYS A 75 21.07 -21.16 0.60
C LYS A 75 21.74 -20.74 -0.71
N HIS A 76 21.04 -19.92 -1.50
CA HIS A 76 21.51 -19.47 -2.82
C HIS A 76 22.09 -18.05 -2.81
N GLY A 77 22.16 -17.39 -1.64
CA GLY A 77 22.69 -16.04 -1.52
C GLY A 77 21.90 -14.99 -2.30
N ILE A 78 20.58 -15.19 -2.49
CA ILE A 78 19.72 -14.23 -3.18
C ILE A 78 19.53 -12.97 -2.35
N ARG A 79 19.23 -11.85 -3.02
CA ARG A 79 18.94 -10.60 -2.35
C ARG A 79 17.60 -10.68 -1.61
N VAL A 80 17.61 -10.31 -0.33
CA VAL A 80 16.42 -10.19 0.51
C VAL A 80 16.14 -8.71 0.76
N ASN A 81 14.93 -8.26 0.47
CA ASN A 81 14.48 -6.90 0.77
C ASN A 81 13.37 -6.98 1.81
N ASN A 82 13.52 -6.21 2.89
CA ASN A 82 12.53 -6.13 3.95
C ASN A 82 11.90 -4.74 3.97
N ALA A 83 10.57 -4.69 3.99
CA ALA A 83 9.82 -3.48 4.21
C ALA A 83 8.80 -3.68 5.35
N LEU A 84 8.51 -2.62 6.09
CA LEU A 84 7.53 -2.64 7.16
C LEU A 84 6.67 -1.39 7.10
N GLN A 85 5.34 -1.56 6.98
CA GLN A 85 4.39 -0.46 7.06
C GLN A 85 3.88 -0.34 8.49
N THR A 86 4.01 0.86 9.07
CA THR A 86 3.64 1.12 10.46
C THR A 86 2.90 2.43 10.62
N ASN A 87 2.03 2.49 11.61
CA ASN A 87 1.48 3.74 12.08
C ASN A 87 2.48 4.59 12.89
N GLY A 88 3.67 4.07 13.18
CA GLY A 88 4.75 4.77 13.87
C GLY A 88 4.58 4.95 15.38
N TYR A 89 3.43 4.59 15.95
CA TYR A 89 3.11 4.91 17.34
C TYR A 89 4.04 4.26 18.39
N LEU A 90 4.60 3.08 18.07
CA LEU A 90 5.49 2.34 18.97
C LEU A 90 6.98 2.49 18.61
N ILE A 91 7.31 3.24 17.56
CA ILE A 91 8.71 3.44 17.16
C ILE A 91 9.47 4.19 18.27
N ASN A 92 10.62 3.64 18.64
CA ASN A 92 11.57 4.18 19.58
C ASN A 92 13.01 3.92 19.08
N GLU A 93 14.00 4.29 19.89
CA GLU A 93 15.41 4.13 19.55
C GLU A 93 15.77 2.68 19.19
N ALA A 94 15.33 1.70 19.99
CA ALA A 94 15.61 0.29 19.73
C ALA A 94 15.06 -0.20 18.38
N TRP A 95 13.86 0.25 17.98
CA TRP A 95 13.32 -0.01 16.66
C TRP A 95 14.16 0.63 15.56
N CYS A 96 14.60 1.87 15.75
CA CYS A 96 15.44 2.57 14.77
C CYS A 96 16.80 1.87 14.57
N GLU A 97 17.45 1.45 15.66
CA GLU A 97 18.69 0.67 15.61
C GLU A 97 18.50 -0.66 14.88
N PHE A 98 17.39 -1.37 15.16
CA PHE A 98 17.06 -2.62 14.48
C PHE A 98 16.85 -2.41 12.99
N PHE A 99 16.06 -1.42 12.58
CA PHE A 99 15.75 -1.13 11.17
C PHE A 99 17.00 -0.72 10.39
N GLN A 100 17.80 0.18 10.94
CA GLN A 100 19.04 0.63 10.32
C GLN A 100 20.03 -0.52 10.13
N LYS A 101 20.24 -1.34 11.19
CA LYS A 101 21.17 -2.47 11.16
C LYS A 101 20.77 -3.54 10.14
N ASN A 102 19.48 -3.77 9.94
CA ASN A 102 18.95 -4.84 9.08
C ASN A 102 18.39 -4.30 7.74
N HIS A 103 18.60 -3.01 7.43
CA HIS A 103 18.20 -2.37 6.17
C HIS A 103 16.71 -2.54 5.84
N PHE A 104 15.83 -2.34 6.82
CA PHE A 104 14.40 -2.30 6.59
C PHE A 104 14.00 -0.97 5.97
N LEU A 105 13.21 -1.02 4.89
CA LEU A 105 12.53 0.16 4.36
C LEU A 105 11.20 0.35 5.12
N ILE A 106 11.01 1.52 5.72
CA ILE A 106 9.82 1.78 6.53
C ILE A 106 8.80 2.61 5.75
N GLY A 107 7.56 2.15 5.70
CA GLY A 107 6.42 2.93 5.27
C GLY A 107 5.75 3.55 6.47
N LEU A 108 5.96 4.84 6.72
CA LEU A 108 5.35 5.56 7.83
C LEU A 108 4.03 6.19 7.41
N SER A 109 2.95 5.81 8.07
CA SER A 109 1.62 6.32 7.79
C SER A 109 1.40 7.74 8.36
N VAL A 110 1.30 8.75 7.49
CA VAL A 110 1.03 10.15 7.87
C VAL A 110 0.06 10.77 6.87
N ASP A 111 -1.02 11.39 7.33
CA ASP A 111 -2.02 12.02 6.49
C ASP A 111 -1.98 13.56 6.60
N GLY A 112 -0.86 14.15 6.22
CA GLY A 112 -0.73 15.61 6.14
C GLY A 112 -0.34 16.29 7.44
N THR A 113 -0.93 17.46 7.71
CA THR A 113 -0.71 18.23 8.93
C THR A 113 -1.38 17.59 10.14
N LYS A 114 -1.08 18.09 11.34
CA LYS A 114 -1.62 17.56 12.59
C LYS A 114 -3.15 17.49 12.60
N GLU A 115 -3.79 18.56 12.19
CA GLU A 115 -5.23 18.69 12.19
C GLU A 115 -5.89 17.71 11.21
N ILE A 116 -5.29 17.51 10.05
CA ILE A 116 -5.79 16.60 9.01
C ILE A 116 -5.56 15.15 9.46
N HIS A 117 -4.35 14.83 9.93
CA HIS A 117 -4.00 13.50 10.39
C HIS A 117 -4.89 13.03 11.56
N ASP A 118 -5.00 13.86 12.61
CA ASP A 118 -5.75 13.53 13.81
C ASP A 118 -7.28 13.53 13.59
N SER A 119 -7.76 13.94 12.39
CA SER A 119 -9.17 13.85 12.04
C SER A 119 -9.67 12.43 11.87
N TYR A 120 -8.82 11.52 11.35
CA TYR A 120 -9.22 10.16 11.01
C TYR A 120 -8.25 9.09 11.55
N ARG A 121 -7.07 9.50 12.07
CA ARG A 121 -6.09 8.59 12.68
C ARG A 121 -5.97 8.86 14.16
N HIS A 122 -6.58 8.04 14.96
CA HIS A 122 -6.60 8.18 16.41
C HIS A 122 -6.35 6.83 17.11
N THR A 123 -6.04 6.88 18.39
CA THR A 123 -5.97 5.70 19.23
C THR A 123 -7.37 5.09 19.43
N LYS A 124 -7.44 3.87 19.97
CA LYS A 124 -8.74 3.21 20.24
C LYS A 124 -9.63 3.99 21.22
N ASP A 125 -9.04 4.82 22.06
CA ASP A 125 -9.72 5.71 23.00
C ASP A 125 -9.89 7.14 22.47
N GLY A 126 -9.72 7.34 21.15
CA GLY A 126 -10.02 8.61 20.45
C GLY A 126 -8.98 9.71 20.63
N LYS A 127 -7.77 9.42 21.14
CA LYS A 127 -6.72 10.42 21.33
C LYS A 127 -5.95 10.69 20.04
N PRO A 128 -5.44 11.94 19.84
CA PRO A 128 -4.62 12.32 18.71
C PRO A 128 -3.30 11.54 18.70
N THR A 129 -2.75 11.30 17.51
CA THR A 129 -1.55 10.47 17.33
C THR A 129 -0.41 11.19 16.60
N PHE A 130 -0.68 12.31 15.94
CA PHE A 130 0.26 13.00 15.07
C PHE A 130 1.61 13.32 15.72
N ASP A 131 1.62 13.93 16.94
CA ASP A 131 2.87 14.34 17.59
C ASP A 131 3.78 13.14 17.88
N ARG A 132 3.18 11.98 18.22
CA ARG A 132 3.93 10.74 18.47
C ARG A 132 4.55 10.21 17.17
N ILE A 133 3.80 10.27 16.08
CA ILE A 133 4.26 9.78 14.77
C ILE A 133 5.31 10.71 14.18
N ARG A 134 5.15 12.02 14.32
CA ARG A 134 6.18 13.00 13.93
C ARG A 134 7.49 12.75 14.68
N HIS A 135 7.41 12.50 15.99
CA HIS A 135 8.60 12.15 16.78
C HIS A 135 9.25 10.83 16.28
N ALA A 136 8.46 9.84 15.89
CA ALA A 136 9.00 8.61 15.29
C ALA A 136 9.76 8.91 13.97
N ALA A 137 9.26 9.81 13.13
CA ALA A 137 9.96 10.25 11.91
C ALA A 137 11.29 10.97 12.24
N GLU A 138 11.29 11.83 13.28
CA GLU A 138 12.50 12.50 13.77
C GLU A 138 13.56 11.48 14.24
N LEU A 139 13.15 10.46 15.02
CA LEU A 139 14.04 9.38 15.44
C LEU A 139 14.58 8.58 14.25
N MET A 140 13.73 8.15 13.33
CA MET A 140 14.18 7.43 12.13
C MET A 140 15.19 8.23 11.32
N SER A 141 14.96 9.53 11.13
CA SER A 141 15.92 10.42 10.46
C SER A 141 17.23 10.52 11.22
N HIS A 142 17.19 10.64 12.55
CA HIS A 142 18.39 10.72 13.40
C HIS A 142 19.24 9.45 13.32
N TYR A 143 18.61 8.27 13.29
CA TYR A 143 19.28 6.97 13.20
C TYR A 143 19.63 6.55 11.77
N GLY A 144 19.30 7.35 10.76
CA GLY A 144 19.56 7.03 9.35
C GLY A 144 18.75 5.84 8.82
N VAL A 145 17.54 5.63 9.35
CA VAL A 145 16.59 4.64 8.83
C VAL A 145 15.99 5.14 7.52
N GLU A 146 15.94 4.30 6.50
CA GLU A 146 15.24 4.61 5.24
C GLU A 146 13.72 4.50 5.42
N TYR A 147 12.99 5.57 5.12
CA TYR A 147 11.53 5.56 5.22
C TYR A 147 10.85 6.44 4.17
N ASN A 148 9.64 6.02 3.82
CA ASN A 148 8.71 6.75 2.95
C ASN A 148 7.50 7.19 3.78
N ILE A 149 6.92 8.34 3.43
CA ILE A 149 5.63 8.78 3.96
C ILE A 149 4.52 8.18 3.10
N LEU A 150 3.59 7.46 3.74
CA LEU A 150 2.40 6.90 3.12
C LEU A 150 1.18 7.70 3.58
N THR A 151 0.55 8.39 2.64
CA THR A 151 -0.61 9.25 2.89
C THR A 151 -1.85 8.66 2.23
N VAL A 152 -2.89 8.40 3.01
CA VAL A 152 -4.21 8.04 2.45
C VAL A 152 -4.93 9.30 2.03
N VAL A 153 -5.21 9.41 0.73
CA VAL A 153 -5.90 10.55 0.14
C VAL A 153 -7.40 10.40 0.38
N ASN A 154 -7.85 10.87 1.54
CA ASN A 154 -9.26 11.07 1.85
C ASN A 154 -9.70 12.48 1.43
N GLN A 155 -10.98 12.84 1.63
CA GLN A 155 -11.46 14.16 1.20
C GLN A 155 -10.72 15.34 1.86
N LYS A 156 -10.29 15.22 3.14
CA LYS A 156 -9.54 16.30 3.82
C LYS A 156 -8.13 16.45 3.26
N VAL A 157 -7.44 15.35 3.00
CA VAL A 157 -6.12 15.36 2.33
C VAL A 157 -6.27 15.96 0.93
N ALA A 158 -7.26 15.52 0.15
CA ALA A 158 -7.47 16.01 -1.20
C ALA A 158 -7.73 17.52 -1.26
N SER A 159 -8.47 18.06 -0.28
CA SER A 159 -8.83 19.48 -0.23
C SER A 159 -7.72 20.38 0.30
N ASN A 160 -6.65 19.83 0.90
CA ASN A 160 -5.60 20.61 1.55
C ASN A 160 -4.19 20.25 1.04
N ILE A 161 -4.07 19.73 -0.17
CA ILE A 161 -2.79 19.19 -0.67
C ILE A 161 -1.69 20.24 -0.75
N THR A 162 -1.98 21.50 -1.05
CA THR A 162 -1.00 22.58 -1.07
C THR A 162 -0.35 22.77 0.30
N GLU A 163 -1.15 22.82 1.37
CA GLU A 163 -0.65 22.94 2.74
C GLU A 163 0.18 21.69 3.14
N ILE A 164 -0.32 20.50 2.81
CA ILE A 164 0.35 19.22 3.10
C ILE A 164 1.71 19.14 2.39
N TYR A 165 1.76 19.48 1.10
CA TYR A 165 2.97 19.47 0.30
C TYR A 165 4.06 20.38 0.91
N GLU A 166 3.71 21.63 1.23
CA GLU A 166 4.64 22.56 1.86
C GLU A 166 5.05 22.11 3.27
N PHE A 167 4.14 21.50 4.02
CA PHE A 167 4.45 20.91 5.32
C PHE A 167 5.45 19.78 5.20
N TYR A 168 5.26 18.82 4.29
CA TYR A 168 6.18 17.70 4.07
C TYR A 168 7.57 18.17 3.65
N LYS A 169 7.65 19.18 2.78
CA LYS A 169 8.94 19.80 2.42
C LYS A 169 9.66 20.37 3.63
N LYS A 170 8.95 21.08 4.51
CA LYS A 170 9.54 21.65 5.75
C LYS A 170 10.04 20.57 6.71
N GLN A 171 9.39 19.38 6.72
CA GLN A 171 9.85 18.24 7.51
C GLN A 171 11.01 17.47 6.85
N GLY A 172 11.36 17.76 5.60
CA GLY A 172 12.35 17.00 4.84
C GLY A 172 11.85 15.61 4.42
N TRP A 173 10.54 15.41 4.36
CA TRP A 173 9.92 14.14 3.96
C TRP A 173 9.88 14.02 2.44
N ASN A 174 11.01 13.65 1.86
CA ASN A 174 11.23 13.71 0.41
C ASN A 174 10.76 12.47 -0.35
N TYR A 175 10.37 11.38 0.32
CA TYR A 175 9.87 10.16 -0.32
C TYR A 175 8.39 10.00 0.08
N GLN A 176 7.50 10.17 -0.91
CA GLN A 176 6.06 10.28 -0.68
C GLN A 176 5.28 9.30 -1.55
N GLN A 177 4.30 8.66 -0.95
CA GLN A 177 3.32 7.82 -1.64
C GLN A 177 1.91 8.25 -1.22
N TYR A 178 1.08 8.58 -2.18
CA TYR A 178 -0.31 8.97 -1.99
C TYR A 178 -1.22 7.85 -2.47
N ILE A 179 -2.06 7.32 -1.58
CA ILE A 179 -2.91 6.15 -1.81
C ILE A 179 -4.36 6.62 -1.75
N ALA A 180 -5.13 6.44 -2.83
CA ALA A 180 -6.53 6.81 -2.83
C ALA A 180 -7.28 6.07 -1.72
N CYS A 181 -8.06 6.82 -0.92
CA CYS A 181 -8.90 6.24 0.13
C CYS A 181 -9.91 5.27 -0.48
N LEU A 182 -10.05 4.11 0.12
CA LEU A 182 -11.00 3.08 -0.29
C LEU A 182 -12.30 3.26 0.47
N ASP A 183 -13.42 3.15 -0.22
CA ASP A 183 -14.69 2.88 0.41
C ASP A 183 -14.78 1.41 0.86
N PRO A 184 -15.61 1.06 1.85
CA PRO A 184 -15.83 -0.32 2.26
C PRO A 184 -16.23 -1.21 1.08
N LEU A 185 -15.86 -2.49 1.14
CA LEU A 185 -16.27 -3.46 0.10
C LEU A 185 -17.78 -3.61 0.07
N GLU A 186 -18.33 -3.68 -1.16
CA GLU A 186 -19.79 -3.91 -1.39
C GLU A 186 -20.69 -2.78 -0.87
N GLU A 187 -20.14 -1.63 -0.53
CA GLU A 187 -20.89 -0.43 -0.19
C GLU A 187 -20.86 0.59 -1.34
N ALA A 188 -21.84 1.49 -1.35
CA ALA A 188 -21.87 2.57 -2.34
C ALA A 188 -20.70 3.55 -2.13
N HIS A 189 -20.06 3.94 -3.23
CA HIS A 189 -18.94 4.87 -3.18
C HIS A 189 -19.37 6.28 -2.75
N GLY A 190 -18.52 6.95 -1.99
CA GLY A 190 -18.64 8.37 -1.68
C GLY A 190 -19.64 8.74 -0.59
N GLU A 191 -20.18 7.78 0.16
CA GLU A 191 -21.17 8.00 1.22
C GLU A 191 -20.55 8.31 2.58
N ASN A 192 -19.34 7.82 2.84
CA ASN A 192 -18.64 8.05 4.11
C ASN A 192 -18.06 9.48 4.19
N GLU A 193 -17.96 10.02 5.42
CA GLU A 193 -17.40 11.36 5.65
C GLU A 193 -15.95 11.49 5.11
N TYR A 194 -15.18 10.42 5.18
CA TYR A 194 -13.81 10.40 4.68
C TYR A 194 -13.69 10.10 3.18
N ALA A 195 -14.78 9.70 2.52
CA ALA A 195 -14.76 9.20 1.15
C ALA A 195 -14.15 10.18 0.15
N LEU A 196 -13.43 9.66 -0.81
CA LEU A 196 -12.79 10.41 -1.87
C LEU A 196 -13.63 10.33 -3.15
N LYS A 197 -14.17 11.47 -3.60
CA LYS A 197 -14.96 11.53 -4.83
C LYS A 197 -14.07 11.72 -6.07
N PRO A 198 -14.48 11.22 -7.25
CA PRO A 198 -13.67 11.31 -8.48
C PRO A 198 -13.22 12.72 -8.84
N GLU A 199 -14.12 13.70 -8.77
CA GLU A 199 -13.77 15.11 -9.06
C GLU A 199 -12.74 15.68 -8.09
N GLN A 200 -12.86 15.34 -6.80
CA GLN A 200 -11.90 15.78 -5.77
C GLN A 200 -10.53 15.15 -6.00
N TYR A 201 -10.50 13.85 -6.35
CA TYR A 201 -9.24 13.15 -6.62
C TYR A 201 -8.57 13.67 -7.89
N GLY A 202 -9.32 13.97 -8.95
CA GLY A 202 -8.78 14.60 -10.15
C GLY A 202 -8.14 15.97 -9.87
N LYS A 203 -8.82 16.83 -9.11
CA LYS A 203 -8.29 18.13 -8.67
C LYS A 203 -7.04 17.98 -7.80
N PHE A 204 -7.07 17.04 -6.86
CA PHE A 204 -5.91 16.71 -6.02
C PHE A 204 -4.68 16.32 -6.86
N LEU A 205 -4.83 15.40 -7.82
CA LEU A 205 -3.74 14.96 -8.67
C LEU A 205 -3.15 16.09 -9.50
N ILE A 206 -4.00 16.97 -10.06
CA ILE A 206 -3.57 18.14 -10.84
C ILE A 206 -2.80 19.12 -9.96
N GLU A 207 -3.32 19.44 -8.78
CA GLU A 207 -2.70 20.39 -7.86
C GLU A 207 -1.35 19.85 -7.34
N LEU A 208 -1.32 18.59 -6.89
CA LEU A 208 -0.09 17.93 -6.46
C LEU A 208 0.98 17.93 -7.58
N PHE A 209 0.57 17.63 -8.82
CA PHE A 209 1.48 17.69 -9.96
C PHE A 209 1.98 19.11 -10.23
N ASN A 210 1.15 20.12 -10.13
CA ASN A 210 1.55 21.51 -10.35
C ASN A 210 2.63 21.96 -9.34
N LEU A 211 2.45 21.61 -8.06
CA LEU A 211 3.41 21.86 -6.99
C LEU A 211 4.74 21.13 -7.25
N TRP A 212 4.63 19.83 -7.52
CA TRP A 212 5.78 18.98 -7.82
C TRP A 212 6.54 19.46 -9.07
N TYR A 213 5.82 19.81 -10.15
CA TYR A 213 6.43 20.29 -11.39
C TYR A 213 7.11 21.66 -11.23
N ALA A 214 6.57 22.54 -10.39
CA ALA A 214 7.20 23.81 -10.05
C ALA A 214 8.55 23.57 -9.36
N ASP A 215 8.61 22.64 -8.41
CA ASP A 215 9.86 22.26 -7.73
C ASP A 215 10.80 21.49 -8.65
N TRP A 216 10.28 20.63 -9.54
CA TRP A 216 11.06 19.89 -10.53
C TRP A 216 11.87 20.84 -11.43
N LYS A 217 11.26 21.92 -11.90
CA LYS A 217 11.97 22.95 -12.69
C LYS A 217 13.12 23.60 -11.94
N LEU A 218 13.13 23.54 -10.61
CA LEU A 218 14.18 24.06 -9.75
C LEU A 218 15.16 22.98 -9.26
N GLY A 219 14.95 21.71 -9.62
CA GLY A 219 15.72 20.57 -9.12
C GLY A 219 15.52 20.29 -7.62
N LYS A 220 14.34 20.61 -7.06
CA LYS A 220 14.02 20.53 -5.63
C LYS A 220 12.81 19.65 -5.32
N GLN A 221 12.28 18.95 -6.31
CA GLN A 221 11.09 18.12 -6.15
C GLN A 221 11.34 16.93 -5.20
N PRO A 222 10.32 16.58 -4.36
CA PRO A 222 10.33 15.30 -3.67
C PRO A 222 10.11 14.15 -4.66
N TYR A 223 10.54 12.95 -4.28
CA TYR A 223 10.16 11.71 -4.95
C TYR A 223 8.69 11.41 -4.66
N ILE A 224 7.81 11.50 -5.64
CA ILE A 224 6.40 11.14 -5.55
C ILE A 224 6.17 9.90 -6.40
N ARG A 225 5.94 8.75 -5.75
CA ARG A 225 5.89 7.44 -6.38
C ARG A 225 4.98 7.38 -7.61
N GLN A 226 3.79 8.00 -7.55
CA GLN A 226 2.86 8.01 -8.68
C GLN A 226 3.44 8.69 -9.92
N PHE A 227 4.09 9.83 -9.75
CA PHE A 227 4.63 10.59 -10.88
C PHE A 227 5.87 9.91 -11.47
N GLU A 228 6.73 9.35 -10.62
CA GLU A 228 7.88 8.57 -11.07
C GLU A 228 7.44 7.35 -11.89
N ASN A 229 6.39 6.66 -11.47
CA ASN A 229 5.84 5.54 -12.24
C ASN A 229 5.23 6.01 -13.57
N TYR A 230 4.46 7.12 -13.61
CA TYR A 230 3.90 7.63 -14.87
C TYR A 230 4.99 8.07 -15.84
N ILE A 231 6.01 8.77 -15.37
CA ILE A 231 7.17 9.13 -16.20
C ILE A 231 7.90 7.86 -16.68
N GLY A 232 8.07 6.88 -15.79
CA GLY A 232 8.63 5.58 -16.14
C GLY A 232 7.86 4.88 -17.26
N ILE A 233 6.52 4.86 -17.22
CA ILE A 233 5.66 4.29 -18.26
C ILE A 233 5.89 5.01 -19.60
N LEU A 234 5.93 6.34 -19.60
CA LEU A 234 6.18 7.13 -20.80
C LEU A 234 7.56 6.87 -21.41
N LEU A 235 8.54 6.51 -20.60
CA LEU A 235 9.88 6.10 -21.02
C LEU A 235 9.99 4.61 -21.38
N GLY A 236 8.89 3.86 -21.32
CA GLY A 236 8.83 2.43 -21.67
C GLY A 236 9.23 1.48 -20.55
N TYR A 237 9.34 1.94 -19.30
CA TYR A 237 9.58 1.09 -18.15
C TYR A 237 8.30 0.54 -17.57
N LEU A 238 8.36 -0.67 -17.01
CA LEU A 238 7.25 -1.23 -16.24
C LEU A 238 7.13 -0.51 -14.88
N PRO A 239 5.94 -0.03 -14.50
CA PRO A 239 5.75 0.60 -13.20
C PRO A 239 5.92 -0.43 -12.07
N GLU A 240 6.48 0.01 -10.95
CA GLU A 240 6.57 -0.84 -9.75
C GLU A 240 5.22 -0.99 -9.05
N ALA A 241 4.38 0.04 -9.10
CA ALA A 241 3.05 0.05 -8.52
C ALA A 241 2.07 -0.79 -9.34
N CYS A 242 1.44 -1.80 -8.72
CA CYS A 242 0.56 -2.74 -9.43
C CYS A 242 -0.71 -2.07 -9.97
N ASP A 243 -1.21 -1.03 -9.32
CA ASP A 243 -2.35 -0.23 -9.79
C ASP A 243 -2.11 0.49 -11.11
N GLN A 244 -0.84 0.75 -11.44
CA GLN A 244 -0.43 1.38 -12.70
C GLN A 244 -0.03 0.37 -13.80
N ARG A 245 -0.02 -0.94 -13.49
CA ARG A 245 0.26 -2.00 -14.47
C ARG A 245 -0.96 -2.43 -15.27
N GLY A 246 -2.17 -2.17 -14.79
CA GLY A 246 -3.42 -2.63 -15.41
C GLY A 246 -3.74 -4.11 -15.23
N THR A 247 -2.83 -4.85 -14.61
CA THR A 247 -3.02 -6.26 -14.24
C THR A 247 -2.50 -6.51 -12.85
N CYS A 248 -3.20 -7.36 -12.10
CA CYS A 248 -2.77 -7.75 -10.75
C CYS A 248 -1.50 -8.58 -10.82
N GLY A 249 -0.58 -8.33 -9.89
CA GLY A 249 0.62 -9.13 -9.71
C GLY A 249 0.35 -10.45 -9.01
N VAL A 250 1.28 -11.39 -9.15
CA VAL A 250 1.29 -12.62 -8.34
C VAL A 250 2.05 -12.32 -7.05
N GLN A 251 1.34 -12.28 -5.95
CA GLN A 251 1.89 -12.11 -4.61
C GLN A 251 1.20 -13.05 -3.61
N ASN A 252 1.81 -13.26 -2.47
CA ASN A 252 1.25 -14.04 -1.38
C ASN A 252 1.07 -13.12 -0.17
N VAL A 253 -0.16 -12.75 0.14
CA VAL A 253 -0.49 -12.07 1.39
C VAL A 253 -0.77 -13.14 2.43
N VAL A 254 -0.06 -13.10 3.56
CA VAL A 254 -0.07 -14.18 4.55
C VAL A 254 -0.57 -13.67 5.89
N GLU A 255 -1.67 -14.24 6.35
CA GLU A 255 -2.24 -13.97 7.67
C GLU A 255 -1.46 -14.68 8.80
N ALA A 256 -1.76 -14.29 10.04
CA ALA A 256 -1.04 -14.78 11.21
C ALA A 256 -1.13 -16.30 11.43
N ASP A 257 -2.19 -16.94 10.96
CA ASP A 257 -2.36 -18.41 11.00
C ASP A 257 -1.66 -19.15 9.84
N GLY A 258 -1.05 -18.40 8.90
CA GLY A 258 -0.43 -18.93 7.69
C GLY A 258 -1.35 -19.02 6.47
N SER A 259 -2.61 -18.60 6.58
CA SER A 259 -3.54 -18.51 5.45
C SER A 259 -3.02 -17.53 4.41
N VAL A 260 -3.17 -17.89 3.12
CA VAL A 260 -2.61 -17.15 1.98
C VAL A 260 -3.73 -16.57 1.13
N TYR A 261 -3.57 -15.31 0.71
CA TYR A 261 -4.50 -14.57 -0.14
C TYR A 261 -3.75 -13.92 -1.31
N PRO A 262 -4.45 -13.60 -2.43
CA PRO A 262 -3.81 -13.03 -3.63
C PRO A 262 -3.45 -11.54 -3.49
N CYS A 263 -4.14 -10.81 -2.61
CA CYS A 263 -3.98 -9.36 -2.43
C CYS A 263 -4.45 -8.97 -1.03
N ASP A 264 -3.84 -7.94 -0.45
CA ASP A 264 -4.21 -7.37 0.85
C ASP A 264 -5.58 -6.68 0.85
N PHE A 265 -6.09 -6.27 -0.32
CA PHE A 265 -7.46 -5.76 -0.51
C PHE A 265 -8.50 -6.86 -0.73
N TYR A 266 -8.15 -8.12 -0.64
CA TYR A 266 -9.03 -9.27 -0.86
C TYR A 266 -8.68 -10.41 0.10
N MET A 267 -8.48 -10.07 1.37
CA MET A 267 -8.26 -11.06 2.44
C MET A 267 -9.60 -11.59 2.97
N LEU A 268 -10.46 -12.07 2.07
CA LEU A 268 -11.78 -12.62 2.33
C LEU A 268 -11.79 -14.14 2.13
N ASP A 269 -12.73 -14.85 2.74
CA ASP A 269 -12.77 -16.33 2.73
C ASP A 269 -12.81 -16.89 1.31
N ASP A 270 -13.54 -16.26 0.38
CA ASP A 270 -13.65 -16.67 -1.02
C ASP A 270 -12.35 -16.55 -1.82
N TYR A 271 -11.41 -15.76 -1.35
CA TYR A 271 -10.10 -15.54 -1.99
C TYR A 271 -8.97 -16.30 -1.34
N LYS A 272 -9.26 -17.15 -0.34
CA LYS A 272 -8.23 -17.94 0.32
C LYS A 272 -7.61 -18.97 -0.62
N LEU A 273 -6.29 -18.88 -0.80
CA LEU A 273 -5.51 -19.74 -1.70
C LEU A 273 -5.01 -21.02 -1.03
N GLY A 274 -4.96 -21.03 0.30
CA GLY A 274 -4.43 -22.13 1.09
C GLY A 274 -3.81 -21.65 2.38
N ASN A 275 -2.91 -22.46 2.96
CA ASN A 275 -2.21 -22.13 4.21
C ASN A 275 -0.76 -22.62 4.15
N PHE A 276 0.23 -21.78 4.46
CA PHE A 276 1.65 -22.15 4.43
C PHE A 276 2.06 -23.16 5.50
N ASN A 277 1.25 -23.42 6.52
CA ASN A 277 1.51 -24.51 7.45
C ASN A 277 1.17 -25.88 6.85
N GLU A 278 0.24 -25.93 5.89
CA GLU A 278 -0.34 -27.16 5.34
C GLU A 278 0.06 -27.36 3.87
N ASN A 279 -0.17 -26.35 3.03
CA ASN A 279 -0.03 -26.46 1.59
C ASN A 279 1.38 -26.20 1.08
N ARG A 280 1.69 -26.80 -0.06
CA ARG A 280 2.87 -26.48 -0.86
C ARG A 280 2.61 -25.22 -1.70
N LEU A 281 3.68 -24.58 -2.18
CA LEU A 281 3.57 -23.38 -2.98
C LEU A 281 2.85 -23.61 -4.32
N ASP A 282 3.11 -24.76 -4.96
CA ASP A 282 2.47 -25.15 -6.21
C ASP A 282 0.95 -25.37 -6.07
N GLU A 283 0.48 -25.86 -4.92
CA GLU A 283 -0.96 -25.98 -4.62
C GLU A 283 -1.60 -24.59 -4.46
N ILE A 284 -0.90 -23.64 -3.82
CA ILE A 284 -1.34 -22.26 -3.68
C ILE A 284 -1.43 -21.58 -5.05
N ASP A 285 -0.42 -21.80 -5.93
CA ASP A 285 -0.40 -21.24 -7.28
C ASP A 285 -1.51 -21.84 -8.16
N THR A 286 -1.77 -23.14 -8.03
CA THR A 286 -2.90 -23.81 -8.69
C THR A 286 -4.23 -23.17 -8.26
N LYS A 287 -4.43 -23.00 -6.95
CA LYS A 287 -5.64 -22.39 -6.41
C LYS A 287 -5.83 -20.94 -6.88
N ARG A 288 -4.74 -20.17 -6.98
CA ARG A 288 -4.75 -18.81 -7.54
C ARG A 288 -5.28 -18.78 -8.98
N THR A 289 -4.85 -19.73 -9.80
CA THR A 289 -5.32 -19.87 -11.18
C THR A 289 -6.79 -20.28 -11.23
N GLU A 290 -7.22 -21.21 -10.37
CA GLU A 290 -8.61 -21.67 -10.30
C GLU A 290 -9.59 -20.53 -9.98
N ILE A 291 -9.25 -19.64 -9.05
CA ILE A 291 -10.12 -18.51 -8.68
C ILE A 291 -10.08 -17.36 -9.71
N GLY A 292 -9.15 -17.40 -10.67
CA GLY A 292 -9.06 -16.43 -11.75
C GLY A 292 -8.82 -14.98 -11.29
N PHE A 293 -8.11 -14.79 -10.18
CA PHE A 293 -7.93 -13.46 -9.58
C PHE A 293 -7.18 -12.47 -10.48
N VAL A 294 -6.11 -12.96 -11.12
CA VAL A 294 -5.30 -12.13 -12.04
C VAL A 294 -6.06 -11.88 -13.34
N GLU A 295 -6.69 -12.92 -13.89
CA GLU A 295 -7.47 -12.90 -15.13
C GLU A 295 -8.64 -11.92 -15.04
N ARG A 296 -9.32 -11.87 -13.89
CA ARG A 296 -10.40 -10.91 -13.65
C ARG A 296 -9.92 -9.47 -13.76
N SER A 297 -8.69 -9.17 -13.38
CA SER A 297 -8.12 -7.83 -13.49
C SER A 297 -7.97 -7.34 -14.93
N LEU A 298 -8.04 -8.24 -15.93
CA LEU A 298 -7.98 -7.93 -17.36
C LEU A 298 -9.37 -7.64 -17.96
N LEU A 299 -10.46 -7.85 -17.25
CA LEU A 299 -11.83 -7.66 -17.70
C LEU A 299 -12.23 -6.17 -17.60
N LEU A 300 -11.68 -5.36 -18.49
CA LEU A 300 -11.97 -3.93 -18.55
C LEU A 300 -13.10 -3.61 -19.54
N ASP A 301 -13.86 -2.55 -19.23
CA ASP A 301 -14.88 -2.01 -20.10
C ASP A 301 -14.31 -1.60 -21.47
N GLU A 302 -15.15 -1.62 -22.53
CA GLU A 302 -14.73 -1.26 -23.89
C GLU A 302 -14.30 0.22 -23.98
N GLU A 303 -14.87 1.09 -23.14
CA GLU A 303 -14.43 2.48 -23.06
C GLU A 303 -12.95 2.61 -22.67
N CYS A 304 -12.43 1.72 -21.81
CA CYS A 304 -11.02 1.71 -21.47
C CYS A 304 -10.13 1.39 -22.67
N LYS A 305 -10.56 0.44 -23.53
CA LYS A 305 -9.79 0.01 -24.70
C LYS A 305 -9.67 1.07 -25.80
N THR A 306 -10.66 1.95 -25.87
CA THR A 306 -10.70 3.07 -26.85
C THR A 306 -10.25 4.40 -26.28
N CYS A 307 -9.96 4.45 -24.97
CA CYS A 307 -9.55 5.68 -24.28
C CYS A 307 -8.14 6.10 -24.71
N GLU A 308 -7.97 7.38 -25.05
CA GLU A 308 -6.67 7.95 -25.43
C GLU A 308 -5.60 7.84 -24.33
N TYR A 309 -6.01 7.78 -23.03
CA TYR A 309 -5.12 7.66 -21.90
C TYR A 309 -4.86 6.20 -21.46
N PHE A 310 -5.39 5.21 -22.17
CA PHE A 310 -5.24 3.82 -21.73
C PHE A 310 -3.78 3.36 -21.66
N HIS A 311 -2.94 3.88 -22.54
CA HIS A 311 -1.50 3.56 -22.60
C HIS A 311 -0.71 3.98 -21.35
N ILE A 312 -1.27 4.81 -20.48
CA ILE A 312 -0.66 5.26 -19.23
C ILE A 312 -1.53 4.91 -18.00
N CYS A 313 -2.86 4.90 -18.15
CA CYS A 313 -3.82 4.62 -17.07
C CYS A 313 -3.95 3.12 -16.79
N HIS A 314 -3.99 2.28 -17.83
CA HIS A 314 -4.19 0.83 -17.79
C HIS A 314 -5.43 0.37 -16.99
N GLY A 315 -6.36 1.27 -16.66
CA GLY A 315 -7.58 0.97 -15.91
C GLY A 315 -7.43 0.92 -14.38
N GLY A 316 -6.24 1.20 -13.84
CA GLY A 316 -5.99 1.31 -12.39
C GLY A 316 -6.17 0.00 -11.61
N CYS A 317 -6.24 0.09 -10.27
CA CYS A 317 -6.40 -1.05 -9.38
C CYS A 317 -7.78 -1.71 -9.52
N GLN A 318 -7.81 -3.04 -9.54
CA GLN A 318 -9.05 -3.83 -9.56
C GLN A 318 -9.96 -3.52 -8.37
N ARG A 319 -9.40 -3.16 -7.20
CA ARG A 319 -10.15 -2.82 -6.00
C ARG A 319 -11.02 -1.56 -6.14
N ASN A 320 -10.63 -0.68 -7.04
CA ASN A 320 -11.35 0.57 -7.34
C ASN A 320 -12.26 0.45 -8.57
N ARG A 321 -12.61 -0.76 -8.99
CA ARG A 321 -13.41 -0.98 -10.21
C ARG A 321 -14.80 -1.49 -9.87
N ASP A 322 -15.79 -0.84 -10.43
CA ASP A 322 -17.18 -1.26 -10.37
C ASP A 322 -17.51 -2.21 -11.52
N LEU A 323 -18.33 -3.22 -11.25
CA LEU A 323 -18.85 -4.14 -12.24
C LEU A 323 -20.01 -3.49 -13.00
N ASN A 324 -19.89 -3.40 -14.30
CA ASN A 324 -21.02 -3.13 -15.17
C ASN A 324 -21.80 -4.44 -15.40
N GLU A 325 -22.93 -4.60 -14.74
CA GLU A 325 -23.73 -5.84 -14.78
C GLU A 325 -24.21 -6.20 -16.20
N LEU A 326 -24.40 -5.22 -17.09
CA LEU A 326 -24.85 -5.44 -18.44
C LEU A 326 -23.75 -6.04 -19.35
N THR A 327 -22.52 -5.66 -19.13
CA THR A 327 -21.38 -6.10 -19.96
C THR A 327 -20.53 -7.18 -19.31
N GLY A 328 -20.65 -7.38 -17.99
CA GLY A 328 -19.78 -8.25 -17.18
C GLY A 328 -18.33 -7.73 -17.09
N LYS A 329 -18.11 -6.45 -17.39
CA LYS A 329 -16.79 -5.81 -17.40
C LYS A 329 -16.68 -4.74 -16.35
N TYR A 330 -15.46 -4.30 -16.07
CA TYR A 330 -15.15 -3.41 -14.95
C TYR A 330 -14.63 -2.05 -15.42
N GLN A 331 -15.10 -0.99 -14.77
CA GLN A 331 -14.62 0.38 -14.94
C GLN A 331 -14.12 0.93 -13.60
N ASN A 332 -13.01 1.68 -13.62
CA ASN A 332 -12.47 2.28 -12.41
C ASN A 332 -13.33 3.44 -11.94
N TYR A 333 -13.70 3.45 -10.66
CA TYR A 333 -14.44 4.53 -10.02
C TYR A 333 -13.78 5.90 -10.22
N PHE A 334 -12.44 5.96 -10.19
CA PHE A 334 -11.65 7.16 -10.44
C PHE A 334 -11.33 7.41 -11.92
N CYS A 335 -12.06 6.81 -12.87
CA CYS A 335 -11.81 6.98 -14.30
C CYS A 335 -11.80 8.47 -14.70
N GLU A 336 -12.79 9.24 -14.27
CA GLU A 336 -12.87 10.68 -14.57
C GLU A 336 -11.73 11.47 -13.92
N SER A 337 -11.26 11.07 -12.73
CA SER A 337 -10.10 11.68 -12.07
C SER A 337 -8.85 11.56 -12.93
N TYR A 338 -8.60 10.36 -13.47
CA TYR A 338 -7.45 10.10 -14.32
C TYR A 338 -7.55 10.83 -15.67
N LYS A 339 -8.74 10.88 -16.29
CA LYS A 339 -8.96 11.66 -17.50
C LYS A 339 -8.66 13.15 -17.27
N MET A 340 -9.20 13.74 -16.20
CA MET A 340 -8.91 15.13 -15.81
C MET A 340 -7.42 15.37 -15.63
N PHE A 341 -6.77 14.48 -14.89
CA PHE A 341 -5.35 14.58 -14.58
C PHE A 341 -4.47 14.48 -15.83
N PHE A 342 -4.67 13.47 -16.67
CA PHE A 342 -3.86 13.30 -17.88
C PHE A 342 -4.12 14.42 -18.90
N ALA A 343 -5.38 14.85 -19.09
CA ALA A 343 -5.67 15.98 -19.95
C ALA A 343 -4.90 17.25 -19.53
N ALA A 344 -4.79 17.51 -18.24
CA ALA A 344 -4.15 18.72 -17.73
C ALA A 344 -2.62 18.60 -17.61
N CYS A 345 -2.08 17.42 -17.33
CA CYS A 345 -0.70 17.25 -16.87
C CYS A 345 0.19 16.48 -17.85
N LEU A 346 -0.35 15.52 -18.63
CA LEU A 346 0.42 14.67 -19.54
C LEU A 346 1.32 15.44 -20.53
N PRO A 347 0.88 16.59 -21.13
CA PRO A 347 1.74 17.36 -22.03
C PRO A 347 3.00 17.95 -21.38
N ARG A 348 3.10 17.88 -20.05
CA ARG A 348 4.23 18.43 -19.27
C ARG A 348 5.07 17.33 -18.59
N MET A 349 4.69 16.06 -18.72
CA MET A 349 5.45 14.90 -18.29
C MET A 349 6.47 14.51 -19.37
#